data_cd9168c8e8007c6c6775f40416a1ad4a
#
_entry.id   cd9168c8e8007c6c6775f40416a1ad4a
#
_cell.length_a   1.000
_cell.length_b   1.000
_cell.length_c   1.000
_cell.angle_alpha   90.00
_cell.angle_beta   90.00
_cell.angle_gamma   90.00
#
_symmetry.space_group_name_H-M   'P 1'
#
loop_
_entity.id
_entity.type
_entity.pdbx_description
1 polymer ?
#
loop_
_entity_poly.entity_id
_entity_poly.type
_entity_poly.pdbx_seq_one_letter_code
_entity_poly.pdbx_strand_id
1 'polypeptide(L)'
;MTPLIGAGISIFLICLLLVLRVPMLVAVMAGVFSGIYFSDAWAISLPQTMMSGMGRFVLIALPLFVLAGGLMNAGGISGRLFDFARALVGSLRGGLAHVNVVTSMFFGGMIGSSTADLAGTGSIVIPAMKEAKYPADFSAALTASSAGIGPMIPPSSPMILYSAVTGVSLGALFLAGLIPGLLLGLSQMLIVAYLARKKGWLPFSVFRLDDVWRSGKRAVLAFGVPLIIVGGMVLGIFTPSEAGAFAVVYAFFISAFIFKSLTVSGLYRVLVNSCLLYTSPSPRDFTE
;
A
#
# COMPACT_ATOMS: atom_id res chain seq x y z
N MET A 1 -17.65 -38.39 0.24
CA MET A 1 -18.05 -37.31 1.18
C MET A 1 -18.49 -36.10 0.38
N THR A 2 -19.46 -35.32 0.84
CA THR A 2 -19.88 -34.15 0.11
C THR A 2 -18.72 -33.13 0.08
N PRO A 3 -18.48 -32.40 -1.02
CA PRO A 3 -17.39 -31.44 -1.17
C PRO A 3 -17.41 -30.34 -0.09
N LEU A 4 -18.59 -30.09 0.47
CA LEU A 4 -18.78 -29.13 1.57
C LEU A 4 -18.12 -29.59 2.87
N ILE A 5 -18.15 -30.89 3.18
CA ILE A 5 -17.53 -31.46 4.39
C ILE A 5 -16.00 -31.40 4.25
N GLY A 6 -15.47 -31.72 3.06
CA GLY A 6 -14.05 -31.61 2.78
C GLY A 6 -13.53 -30.18 2.94
N ALA A 7 -14.25 -29.19 2.40
CA ALA A 7 -13.91 -27.77 2.56
C ALA A 7 -13.96 -27.34 4.05
N GLY A 8 -14.97 -27.80 4.81
CA GLY A 8 -15.07 -27.51 6.24
C GLY A 8 -13.89 -28.07 7.04
N ILE A 9 -13.48 -29.31 6.76
CA ILE A 9 -12.32 -29.94 7.41
C ILE A 9 -11.03 -29.18 7.08
N SER A 10 -10.85 -28.78 5.82
CA SER A 10 -9.67 -28.01 5.40
C SER A 10 -9.56 -26.67 6.11
N ILE A 11 -10.66 -25.91 6.17
CA ILE A 11 -10.71 -24.63 6.89
C ILE A 11 -10.44 -24.82 8.38
N PHE A 12 -11.08 -25.82 9.00
CA PHE A 12 -10.85 -26.14 10.40
C PHE A 12 -9.39 -26.49 10.69
N LEU A 13 -8.76 -27.32 9.82
CA LEU A 13 -7.36 -27.68 9.96
C LEU A 13 -6.42 -26.47 9.83
N ILE A 14 -6.68 -25.58 8.88
CA ILE A 14 -5.91 -24.34 8.75
C ILE A 14 -6.02 -23.51 10.02
N CYS A 15 -7.24 -23.27 10.52
CA CYS A 15 -7.45 -22.49 11.74
C CYS A 15 -6.77 -23.15 12.95
N LEU A 16 -6.89 -24.46 13.10
CA LEU A 16 -6.26 -25.20 14.20
C LEU A 16 -4.73 -25.06 14.17
N LEU A 17 -4.11 -25.24 12.99
CA LEU A 17 -2.67 -25.13 12.84
C LEU A 17 -2.16 -23.70 13.10
N LEU A 18 -2.94 -22.68 12.70
CA LEU A 18 -2.62 -21.28 13.01
C LEU A 18 -2.67 -20.99 14.51
N VAL A 19 -3.67 -21.54 15.22
CA VAL A 19 -3.76 -21.43 16.70
C VAL A 19 -2.57 -22.13 17.37
N LEU A 20 -2.10 -23.25 16.81
CA LEU A 20 -0.90 -23.96 17.26
C LEU A 20 0.42 -23.26 16.87
N ARG A 21 0.36 -22.05 16.32
CA ARG A 21 1.51 -21.24 15.88
C ARG A 21 2.36 -21.88 14.78
N VAL A 22 1.77 -22.77 13.99
CA VAL A 22 2.43 -23.32 12.79
C VAL A 22 2.54 -22.19 11.74
N PRO A 23 3.67 -22.06 11.01
CA PRO A 23 3.81 -21.07 9.95
C PRO A 23 2.66 -21.13 8.95
N MET A 24 2.12 -19.96 8.58
CA MET A 24 0.93 -19.83 7.72
C MET A 24 1.03 -20.65 6.43
N LEU A 25 2.21 -20.67 5.79
CA LEU A 25 2.44 -21.44 4.57
C LEU A 25 2.16 -22.94 4.78
N VAL A 26 2.69 -23.50 5.87
CA VAL A 26 2.53 -24.91 6.21
C VAL A 26 1.08 -25.22 6.56
N ALA A 27 0.41 -24.35 7.32
CA ALA A 27 -0.99 -24.50 7.69
C ALA A 27 -1.90 -24.51 6.45
N VAL A 28 -1.68 -23.58 5.51
CA VAL A 28 -2.44 -23.50 4.25
C VAL A 28 -2.18 -24.73 3.38
N MET A 29 -0.91 -25.14 3.23
CA MET A 29 -0.57 -26.34 2.46
C MET A 29 -1.24 -27.60 3.03
N ALA A 30 -1.19 -27.80 4.35
CA ALA A 30 -1.86 -28.91 5.02
C ALA A 30 -3.38 -28.88 4.79
N GLY A 31 -4.01 -27.70 4.85
CA GLY A 31 -5.43 -27.53 4.53
C GLY A 31 -5.77 -27.89 3.08
N VAL A 32 -4.93 -27.45 2.13
CA VAL A 32 -5.13 -27.78 0.70
C VAL A 32 -4.98 -29.27 0.46
N PHE A 33 -3.95 -29.93 1.02
CA PHE A 33 -3.78 -31.37 0.90
C PHE A 33 -4.95 -32.14 1.50
N SER A 34 -5.46 -31.72 2.67
CA SER A 34 -6.64 -32.35 3.27
C SER A 34 -7.88 -32.18 2.36
N GLY A 35 -8.07 -30.99 1.79
CA GLY A 35 -9.17 -30.72 0.85
C GLY A 35 -9.13 -31.61 -0.38
N ILE A 36 -7.97 -31.81 -0.98
CA ILE A 36 -7.78 -32.71 -2.13
C ILE A 36 -8.10 -34.17 -1.74
N TYR A 37 -7.60 -34.61 -0.58
CA TYR A 37 -7.84 -35.95 -0.09
C TYR A 37 -9.33 -36.28 0.11
N PHE A 38 -10.09 -35.32 0.65
CA PHE A 38 -11.52 -35.51 0.94
C PHE A 38 -12.44 -35.21 -0.26
N SER A 39 -11.95 -34.53 -1.30
CA SER A 39 -12.77 -34.16 -2.47
C SER A 39 -12.63 -35.11 -3.67
N ASP A 40 -11.90 -36.21 -3.55
CA ASP A 40 -11.54 -37.13 -4.66
C ASP A 40 -10.89 -36.38 -5.85
N ALA A 41 -10.34 -35.19 -5.62
CA ALA A 41 -9.64 -34.43 -6.65
C ALA A 41 -8.32 -35.13 -7.00
N TRP A 42 -8.00 -35.18 -8.28
CA TRP A 42 -6.76 -35.78 -8.75
C TRP A 42 -5.56 -35.00 -8.18
N ALA A 43 -4.64 -35.70 -7.53
CA ALA A 43 -3.45 -35.06 -6.93
C ALA A 43 -2.61 -34.23 -7.95
N ILE A 44 -2.70 -34.57 -9.25
CA ILE A 44 -2.05 -33.82 -10.32
C ILE A 44 -2.67 -32.44 -10.58
N SER A 45 -3.89 -32.19 -10.11
CA SER A 45 -4.54 -30.89 -10.24
C SER A 45 -3.85 -29.81 -9.41
N LEU A 46 -3.20 -30.17 -8.31
CA LEU A 46 -2.51 -29.22 -7.42
C LEU A 46 -1.31 -28.56 -8.11
N PRO A 47 -0.32 -29.30 -8.65
CA PRO A 47 0.78 -28.68 -9.38
C PRO A 47 0.32 -27.85 -10.57
N GLN A 48 -0.66 -28.34 -11.34
CA GLN A 48 -1.21 -27.60 -12.47
C GLN A 48 -1.86 -26.28 -12.05
N THR A 49 -2.66 -26.28 -10.99
CA THR A 49 -3.30 -25.06 -10.46
C THR A 49 -2.26 -24.10 -9.89
N MET A 50 -1.23 -24.59 -9.20
CA MET A 50 -0.13 -23.76 -8.71
C MET A 50 0.64 -23.11 -9.86
N MET A 51 1.00 -23.88 -10.89
CA MET A 51 1.71 -23.35 -12.07
C MET A 51 0.87 -22.34 -12.84
N SER A 52 -0.41 -22.62 -13.08
CA SER A 52 -1.32 -21.69 -13.75
C SER A 52 -1.60 -20.43 -12.92
N GLY A 53 -1.63 -20.56 -11.59
CA GLY A 53 -1.78 -19.43 -10.66
C GLY A 53 -0.57 -18.50 -10.72
N MET A 54 0.65 -19.04 -10.70
CA MET A 54 1.89 -18.26 -10.78
C MET A 54 2.11 -17.62 -12.15
N GLY A 55 1.64 -18.25 -13.23
CA GLY A 55 1.75 -17.76 -14.61
C GLY A 55 0.77 -16.64 -14.96
N ARG A 56 -0.06 -16.16 -14.04
CA ARG A 56 -1.02 -15.09 -14.33
C ARG A 56 -0.33 -13.76 -14.60
N PHE A 57 -0.57 -13.22 -15.78
CA PHE A 57 0.07 -11.98 -16.27
C PHE A 57 -0.17 -10.77 -15.38
N VAL A 58 -1.30 -10.73 -14.67
CA VAL A 58 -1.64 -9.67 -13.71
C VAL A 58 -0.65 -9.60 -12.54
N LEU A 59 -0.03 -10.72 -12.14
CA LEU A 59 0.96 -10.74 -11.06
C LEU A 59 2.25 -9.99 -11.40
N ILE A 60 2.58 -9.84 -12.69
CA ILE A 60 3.74 -9.06 -13.13
C ILE A 60 3.57 -7.57 -12.77
N ALA A 61 2.34 -7.09 -12.65
CA ALA A 61 2.08 -5.71 -12.24
C ALA A 61 2.54 -5.43 -10.80
N LEU A 62 2.52 -6.45 -9.91
CA LEU A 62 2.85 -6.27 -8.50
C LEU A 62 4.28 -5.76 -8.28
N PRO A 63 5.36 -6.42 -8.76
CA PRO A 63 6.71 -5.92 -8.60
C PRO A 63 6.92 -4.58 -9.30
N LEU A 64 6.26 -4.33 -10.43
CA LEU A 64 6.36 -3.06 -11.13
C LEU A 64 5.74 -1.90 -10.32
N PHE A 65 4.60 -2.11 -9.70
CA PHE A 65 3.99 -1.07 -8.84
C PHE A 65 4.81 -0.81 -7.58
N VAL A 66 5.34 -1.87 -6.96
CA VAL A 66 6.24 -1.72 -5.81
C VAL A 66 7.52 -0.99 -6.20
N LEU A 67 8.08 -1.33 -7.36
CA LEU A 67 9.26 -0.64 -7.89
C LEU A 67 8.97 0.84 -8.18
N ALA A 68 7.85 1.16 -8.82
CA ALA A 68 7.45 2.54 -9.07
C ALA A 68 7.29 3.33 -7.77
N GLY A 69 6.58 2.78 -6.77
CA GLY A 69 6.43 3.39 -5.45
C GLY A 69 7.76 3.54 -4.71
N GLY A 70 8.64 2.54 -4.78
CA GLY A 70 9.98 2.57 -4.20
C GLY A 70 10.87 3.65 -4.82
N LEU A 71 10.85 3.80 -6.16
CA LEU A 71 11.57 4.85 -6.88
C LEU A 71 11.09 6.24 -6.49
N MET A 72 9.78 6.41 -6.37
CA MET A 72 9.16 7.66 -5.93
C MET A 72 9.57 8.01 -4.49
N ASN A 73 9.55 7.02 -3.60
CA ASN A 73 9.98 7.22 -2.21
C ASN A 73 11.47 7.59 -2.11
N ALA A 74 12.35 6.84 -2.79
CA ALA A 74 13.78 7.16 -2.88
C ALA A 74 14.03 8.52 -3.54
N GLY A 75 13.14 8.94 -4.44
CA GLY A 75 13.09 10.28 -5.05
C GLY A 75 12.64 11.40 -4.09
N GLY A 76 12.42 11.11 -2.81
CA GLY A 76 12.08 12.11 -1.78
C GLY A 76 10.68 12.72 -1.95
N ILE A 77 9.75 11.94 -2.52
CA ILE A 77 8.37 12.38 -2.72
C ILE A 77 7.60 12.43 -1.41
N SER A 78 7.93 11.55 -0.46
CA SER A 78 7.29 11.51 0.85
C SER A 78 7.28 12.87 1.55
N GLY A 79 8.43 13.56 1.57
CA GLY A 79 8.54 14.90 2.14
C GLY A 79 7.69 15.95 1.40
N ARG A 80 7.60 15.85 0.06
CA ARG A 80 6.81 16.79 -0.75
C ARG A 80 5.31 16.59 -0.56
N LEU A 81 4.87 15.34 -0.42
CA LEU A 81 3.48 15.03 -0.09
C LEU A 81 3.11 15.48 1.32
N PHE A 82 4.03 15.31 2.26
CA PHE A 82 3.86 15.82 3.62
C PHE A 82 3.73 17.35 3.62
N ASP A 83 4.60 18.07 2.91
CA ASP A 83 4.52 19.54 2.78
C ASP A 83 3.21 20.00 2.14
N PHE A 84 2.73 19.27 1.13
CA PHE A 84 1.45 19.56 0.48
C PHE A 84 0.26 19.28 1.40
N ALA A 85 0.25 18.14 2.10
CA ALA A 85 -0.76 17.81 3.10
C ALA A 85 -0.77 18.86 4.22
N ARG A 86 0.42 19.30 4.69
CA ARG A 86 0.56 20.38 5.68
C ARG A 86 -0.04 21.70 5.20
N ALA A 87 0.19 22.06 3.95
CA ALA A 87 -0.39 23.28 3.38
C ALA A 87 -1.91 23.22 3.27
N LEU A 88 -2.48 22.02 2.97
CA LEU A 88 -3.92 21.81 2.83
C LEU A 88 -4.67 21.80 4.17
N VAL A 89 -4.20 20.99 5.12
CA VAL A 89 -4.96 20.69 6.35
C VAL A 89 -4.25 21.06 7.63
N GLY A 90 -3.01 21.56 7.58
CA GLY A 90 -2.23 21.92 8.77
C GLY A 90 -2.80 23.09 9.58
N SER A 91 -3.65 23.90 8.97
CA SER A 91 -4.36 25.01 9.62
C SER A 91 -5.59 24.57 10.43
N LEU A 92 -6.01 23.32 10.32
CA LEU A 92 -7.09 22.77 11.12
C LEU A 92 -6.65 22.56 12.57
N ARG A 93 -7.60 22.57 13.52
CA ARG A 93 -7.31 22.18 14.90
C ARG A 93 -6.83 20.71 14.94
N GLY A 94 -5.67 20.50 15.59
CA GLY A 94 -5.01 19.19 15.50
C GLY A 94 -4.30 18.98 14.15
N GLY A 95 -3.77 20.03 13.53
CA GLY A 95 -3.28 20.08 12.17
C GLY A 95 -2.34 18.93 11.79
N LEU A 96 -1.33 18.60 12.62
CA LEU A 96 -0.41 17.49 12.32
C LEU A 96 -1.09 16.12 12.31
N ALA A 97 -2.12 15.89 13.10
CA ALA A 97 -2.88 14.66 13.07
C ALA A 97 -3.69 14.54 11.77
N HIS A 98 -4.27 15.64 11.28
CA HIS A 98 -4.90 15.68 9.95
C HIS A 98 -3.88 15.49 8.83
N VAL A 99 -2.70 16.12 8.92
CA VAL A 99 -1.60 15.95 7.97
C VAL A 99 -1.19 14.48 7.89
N ASN A 100 -1.11 13.76 9.01
CA ASN A 100 -0.81 12.34 9.03
C ASN A 100 -1.80 11.54 8.16
N VAL A 101 -3.09 11.69 8.40
CA VAL A 101 -4.13 10.97 7.64
C VAL A 101 -4.07 11.32 6.16
N VAL A 102 -4.00 12.61 5.80
CA VAL A 102 -3.96 13.05 4.39
C VAL A 102 -2.68 12.58 3.70
N THR A 103 -1.55 12.57 4.39
CA THR A 103 -0.29 12.05 3.83
C THR A 103 -0.41 10.55 3.54
N SER A 104 -0.99 9.76 4.46
CA SER A 104 -1.25 8.33 4.22
C SER A 104 -2.24 8.10 3.06
N MET A 105 -3.26 8.95 2.89
CA MET A 105 -4.15 8.89 1.72
C MET A 105 -3.38 9.10 0.41
N PHE A 106 -2.47 10.06 0.37
CA PHE A 106 -1.64 10.32 -0.81
C PHE A 106 -0.63 9.18 -1.05
N PHE A 107 -0.01 8.70 0.02
CA PHE A 107 0.96 7.61 -0.04
C PHE A 107 0.32 6.28 -0.47
N GLY A 108 -0.89 6.01 0.03
CA GLY A 108 -1.69 4.86 -0.38
C GLY A 108 -1.86 4.80 -1.90
N GLY A 109 -2.21 5.94 -2.52
CA GLY A 109 -2.32 6.08 -3.96
C GLY A 109 -1.01 5.91 -4.76
N MET A 110 0.12 5.63 -4.12
CA MET A 110 1.41 5.46 -4.80
C MET A 110 2.05 4.10 -4.55
N ILE A 111 1.97 3.58 -3.35
CA ILE A 111 2.68 2.35 -2.94
C ILE A 111 1.71 1.20 -2.68
N GLY A 112 0.49 1.50 -2.23
CA GLY A 112 -0.57 0.51 -2.00
C GLY A 112 -0.23 -0.55 -0.93
N SER A 113 0.67 -0.25 -0.01
CA SER A 113 1.14 -1.13 1.06
C SER A 113 1.14 -0.41 2.40
N SER A 114 0.43 -0.96 3.40
CA SER A 114 0.39 -0.40 4.76
C SER A 114 1.76 -0.36 5.43
N THR A 115 2.57 -1.40 5.24
CA THR A 115 3.90 -1.46 5.85
C THR A 115 4.85 -0.43 5.26
N ALA A 116 4.78 -0.21 3.95
CA ALA A 116 5.57 0.79 3.27
C ALA A 116 5.12 2.23 3.64
N ASP A 117 3.81 2.46 3.78
CA ASP A 117 3.28 3.74 4.27
C ASP A 117 3.72 3.99 5.72
N LEU A 118 3.59 3.01 6.60
CA LEU A 118 4.02 3.13 7.98
C LEU A 118 5.52 3.45 8.10
N ALA A 119 6.35 2.81 7.30
CA ALA A 119 7.80 3.06 7.28
C ALA A 119 8.13 4.45 6.69
N GLY A 120 7.49 4.83 5.59
CA GLY A 120 7.73 6.10 4.89
C GLY A 120 7.15 7.30 5.65
N THR A 121 5.83 7.32 5.79
CA THR A 121 5.09 8.41 6.43
C THR A 121 5.37 8.47 7.93
N GLY A 122 5.38 7.32 8.61
CA GLY A 122 5.60 7.25 10.05
C GLY A 122 6.95 7.78 10.50
N SER A 123 8.00 7.57 9.71
CA SER A 123 9.34 8.08 10.00
C SER A 123 9.42 9.63 10.01
N ILE A 124 8.53 10.30 9.29
CA ILE A 124 8.44 11.76 9.20
C ILE A 124 7.42 12.31 10.20
N VAL A 125 6.23 11.71 10.23
CA VAL A 125 5.08 12.29 10.94
C VAL A 125 5.13 12.03 12.44
N ILE A 126 5.56 10.84 12.89
CA ILE A 126 5.63 10.52 14.32
C ILE A 126 6.59 11.46 15.09
N PRO A 127 7.83 11.68 14.61
CA PRO A 127 8.71 12.67 15.25
C PRO A 127 8.11 14.07 15.29
N ALA A 128 7.56 14.55 14.16
CA ALA A 128 6.94 15.87 14.07
C ALA A 128 5.75 16.01 15.04
N MET A 129 4.92 14.99 15.20
CA MET A 129 3.82 14.99 16.18
C MET A 129 4.35 15.00 17.61
N LYS A 130 5.42 14.26 17.90
CA LYS A 130 6.05 14.25 19.25
C LYS A 130 6.65 15.62 19.60
N GLU A 131 7.33 16.27 18.66
CA GLU A 131 7.85 17.63 18.82
C GLU A 131 6.73 18.65 19.07
N ALA A 132 5.58 18.48 18.42
CA ALA A 132 4.37 19.29 18.64
C ALA A 132 3.57 18.87 19.88
N LYS A 133 4.18 18.07 20.78
CA LYS A 133 3.64 17.64 22.08
C LYS A 133 2.36 16.79 21.99
N TYR A 134 2.16 16.06 20.90
CA TYR A 134 1.14 15.00 20.85
C TYR A 134 1.60 13.79 21.69
N PRO A 135 0.68 13.08 22.36
CA PRO A 135 1.01 11.84 23.04
C PRO A 135 1.61 10.81 22.06
N ALA A 136 2.66 10.11 22.47
CA ALA A 136 3.37 9.17 21.61
C ALA A 136 2.49 7.98 21.19
N ASP A 137 1.67 7.49 22.12
CA ASP A 137 0.68 6.43 21.91
C ASP A 137 -0.35 6.82 20.85
N PHE A 138 -0.89 8.04 20.95
CA PHE A 138 -1.83 8.58 19.96
C PHE A 138 -1.17 8.73 18.60
N SER A 139 0.05 9.25 18.53
CA SER A 139 0.78 9.44 17.28
C SER A 139 1.04 8.10 16.57
N ALA A 140 1.48 7.10 17.33
CA ALA A 140 1.70 5.76 16.81
C ALA A 140 0.39 5.08 16.36
N ALA A 141 -0.66 5.14 17.19
CA ALA A 141 -1.95 4.54 16.87
C ALA A 141 -2.62 5.18 15.65
N LEU A 142 -2.57 6.53 15.53
CA LEU A 142 -3.11 7.22 14.38
C LEU A 142 -2.35 6.84 13.09
N THR A 143 -1.01 6.83 13.15
CA THR A 143 -0.19 6.46 11.98
C THR A 143 -0.44 5.01 11.56
N ALA A 144 -0.53 4.09 12.50
CA ALA A 144 -0.86 2.69 12.21
C ALA A 144 -2.27 2.54 11.60
N SER A 145 -3.25 3.28 12.13
CA SER A 145 -4.62 3.27 11.60
C SER A 145 -4.70 3.92 10.20
N SER A 146 -4.00 5.04 9.96
CA SER A 146 -4.02 5.73 8.67
C SER A 146 -3.29 4.93 7.59
N ALA A 147 -2.24 4.18 7.94
CA ALA A 147 -1.56 3.28 7.02
C ALA A 147 -2.49 2.17 6.46
N GLY A 148 -3.56 1.84 7.17
CA GLY A 148 -4.61 0.93 6.67
C GLY A 148 -5.40 1.48 5.47
N ILE A 149 -5.31 2.78 5.17
CA ILE A 149 -5.92 3.40 3.99
C ILE A 149 -5.16 2.98 2.72
N GLY A 150 -3.85 2.78 2.81
CA GLY A 150 -2.97 2.47 1.69
C GLY A 150 -3.44 1.31 0.81
N PRO A 151 -3.78 0.14 1.36
CA PRO A 151 -4.30 -0.98 0.58
C PRO A 151 -5.67 -0.76 -0.06
N MET A 152 -6.40 0.27 0.33
CA MET A 152 -7.73 0.60 -0.23
C MET A 152 -7.65 1.59 -1.38
N ILE A 153 -6.74 2.56 -1.31
CA ILE A 153 -6.55 3.55 -2.37
C ILE A 153 -5.63 2.97 -3.46
N PRO A 154 -6.06 2.93 -4.73
CA PRO A 154 -5.24 2.39 -5.81
C PRO A 154 -3.98 3.23 -6.10
N PRO A 155 -2.89 2.57 -6.57
CA PRO A 155 -2.72 1.14 -6.82
C PRO A 155 -2.51 0.34 -5.53
N SER A 156 -3.08 -0.86 -5.44
CA SER A 156 -3.11 -1.67 -4.22
C SER A 156 -2.60 -3.09 -4.49
N SER A 157 -1.59 -3.52 -3.74
CA SER A 157 -1.02 -4.87 -3.84
C SER A 157 -2.03 -5.99 -3.51
N PRO A 158 -2.85 -5.90 -2.44
CA PRO A 158 -3.90 -6.88 -2.16
C PRO A 158 -4.95 -6.98 -3.27
N MET A 159 -5.32 -5.88 -3.92
CA MET A 159 -6.29 -5.91 -5.02
C MET A 159 -5.73 -6.61 -6.27
N ILE A 160 -4.41 -6.48 -6.53
CA ILE A 160 -3.74 -7.21 -7.62
C ILE A 160 -3.81 -8.72 -7.35
N LEU A 161 -3.47 -9.14 -6.13
CA LEU A 161 -3.56 -10.54 -5.73
C LEU A 161 -4.98 -11.06 -5.82
N TYR A 162 -5.96 -10.30 -5.35
CA TYR A 162 -7.37 -10.67 -5.45
C TYR A 162 -7.81 -10.81 -6.91
N SER A 163 -7.49 -9.86 -7.77
CA SER A 163 -7.75 -9.93 -9.21
C SER A 163 -7.10 -11.16 -9.85
N ALA A 164 -5.85 -11.43 -9.49
CA ALA A 164 -5.13 -12.60 -10.00
C ALA A 164 -5.80 -13.93 -9.59
N VAL A 165 -6.35 -14.04 -8.38
CA VAL A 165 -7.00 -15.27 -7.91
C VAL A 165 -8.41 -15.41 -8.47
N THR A 166 -9.20 -14.33 -8.45
CA THR A 166 -10.63 -14.37 -8.80
C THR A 166 -10.92 -14.16 -10.28
N GLY A 167 -10.00 -13.56 -11.03
CA GLY A 167 -10.22 -13.16 -12.42
C GLY A 167 -11.05 -11.87 -12.59
N VAL A 168 -11.40 -11.19 -11.50
CA VAL A 168 -12.11 -9.90 -11.55
C VAL A 168 -11.20 -8.82 -12.12
N SER A 169 -11.75 -7.92 -12.92
CA SER A 169 -11.01 -6.80 -13.52
C SER A 169 -10.31 -5.95 -12.45
N LEU A 170 -8.98 -5.79 -12.58
CA LEU A 170 -8.19 -4.99 -11.65
C LEU A 170 -8.58 -3.50 -11.70
N GLY A 171 -8.89 -2.98 -12.89
CA GLY A 171 -9.37 -1.59 -13.03
C GLY A 171 -10.70 -1.36 -12.30
N ALA A 172 -11.63 -2.32 -12.38
CA ALA A 172 -12.89 -2.25 -11.63
C ALA A 172 -12.67 -2.30 -10.12
N LEU A 173 -11.74 -3.15 -9.63
CA LEU A 173 -11.37 -3.21 -8.22
C LEU A 173 -10.76 -1.89 -7.74
N PHE A 174 -9.92 -1.28 -8.53
CA PHE A 174 -9.31 0.01 -8.20
C PHE A 174 -10.35 1.12 -8.07
N LEU A 175 -11.30 1.20 -9.00
CA LEU A 175 -12.41 2.15 -8.88
C LEU A 175 -13.29 1.87 -7.65
N ALA A 176 -13.60 0.60 -7.40
CA ALA A 176 -14.39 0.20 -6.24
C ALA A 176 -13.71 0.52 -4.91
N GLY A 177 -12.38 0.42 -4.83
CA GLY A 177 -11.60 0.69 -3.62
C GLY A 177 -11.42 2.17 -3.29
N LEU A 178 -11.52 3.04 -4.30
CA LEU A 178 -11.30 4.48 -4.12
C LEU A 178 -12.33 5.10 -3.14
N ILE A 179 -13.59 4.78 -3.29
CA ILE A 179 -14.67 5.33 -2.44
C ILE A 179 -14.51 4.89 -0.99
N PRO A 180 -14.39 3.58 -0.65
CA PRO A 180 -14.14 3.16 0.72
C PRO A 180 -12.85 3.73 1.33
N GLY A 181 -11.77 3.83 0.54
CA GLY A 181 -10.52 4.42 0.98
C GLY A 181 -10.66 5.89 1.36
N LEU A 182 -11.35 6.68 0.54
CA LEU A 182 -11.67 8.08 0.85
C LEU A 182 -12.58 8.21 2.08
N LEU A 183 -13.61 7.38 2.20
CA LEU A 183 -14.51 7.37 3.36
C LEU A 183 -13.76 7.03 4.64
N LEU A 184 -12.84 6.07 4.60
CA LEU A 184 -12.00 5.71 5.75
C LEU A 184 -11.10 6.89 6.16
N GLY A 185 -10.46 7.55 5.20
CA GLY A 185 -9.65 8.74 5.46
C GLY A 185 -10.47 9.88 6.06
N LEU A 186 -11.64 10.18 5.49
CA LEU A 186 -12.54 11.20 6.00
C LEU A 186 -13.06 10.87 7.41
N SER A 187 -13.42 9.61 7.68
CA SER A 187 -13.85 9.19 9.02
C SER A 187 -12.77 9.38 10.07
N GLN A 188 -11.52 9.04 9.74
CA GLN A 188 -10.38 9.29 10.62
C GLN A 188 -10.15 10.79 10.85
N MET A 189 -10.27 11.62 9.81
CA MET A 189 -10.18 13.08 9.96
C MET A 189 -11.28 13.63 10.86
N LEU A 190 -12.50 13.11 10.81
CA LEU A 190 -13.59 13.49 11.72
C LEU A 190 -13.28 13.12 13.18
N ILE A 191 -12.74 11.92 13.41
CA ILE A 191 -12.32 11.48 14.74
C ILE A 191 -11.20 12.39 15.26
N VAL A 192 -10.21 12.71 14.44
CA VAL A 192 -9.13 13.65 14.78
C VAL A 192 -9.68 15.02 15.11
N ALA A 193 -10.62 15.55 14.34
CA ALA A 193 -11.25 16.84 14.58
C ALA A 193 -12.00 16.88 15.92
N TYR A 194 -12.72 15.80 16.26
CA TYR A 194 -13.39 15.65 17.55
C TYR A 194 -12.40 15.62 18.70
N LEU A 195 -11.34 14.79 18.61
CA LEU A 195 -10.31 14.68 19.64
C LEU A 195 -9.52 15.98 19.80
N ALA A 196 -9.22 16.68 18.72
CA ALA A 196 -8.51 17.94 18.75
C ALA A 196 -9.30 19.03 19.48
N ARG A 197 -10.63 19.07 19.29
CA ARG A 197 -11.51 19.98 20.06
C ARG A 197 -11.54 19.62 21.53
N LYS A 198 -11.65 18.33 21.87
CA LYS A 198 -11.74 17.85 23.25
C LYS A 198 -10.43 18.06 24.03
N LYS A 199 -9.27 17.88 23.37
CA LYS A 199 -7.94 18.02 23.97
C LYS A 199 -7.32 19.40 23.81
N GLY A 200 -7.99 20.34 23.12
CA GLY A 200 -7.52 21.71 22.93
C GLY A 200 -6.29 21.82 22.01
N TRP A 201 -6.07 20.86 21.08
CA TRP A 201 -4.93 20.94 20.17
C TRP A 201 -5.07 22.10 19.20
N LEU A 202 -3.98 22.86 19.05
CA LEU A 202 -3.92 24.04 18.20
C LEU A 202 -3.64 23.69 16.74
N PRO A 203 -3.95 24.58 15.79
CA PRO A 203 -3.47 24.49 14.42
C PRO A 203 -1.94 24.43 14.37
N PHE A 204 -1.39 23.67 13.43
CA PHE A 204 0.05 23.55 13.25
C PHE A 204 0.64 24.62 12.34
N SER A 205 -0.13 25.09 11.36
CA SER A 205 0.30 26.12 10.40
C SER A 205 -0.83 27.10 10.11
N VAL A 206 -0.48 28.25 9.59
CA VAL A 206 -1.45 29.23 9.06
C VAL A 206 -1.78 28.85 7.62
N PHE A 207 -3.06 28.89 7.27
CA PHE A 207 -3.46 28.64 5.88
C PHE A 207 -3.00 29.80 4.98
N ARG A 208 -2.19 29.47 3.98
CA ARG A 208 -1.74 30.40 2.94
C ARG A 208 -1.92 29.76 1.58
N LEU A 209 -2.68 30.40 0.70
CA LEU A 209 -2.95 29.88 -0.63
C LEU A 209 -1.67 29.72 -1.46
N ASP A 210 -0.71 30.63 -1.27
CA ASP A 210 0.61 30.56 -1.92
C ASP A 210 1.38 29.30 -1.55
N ASP A 211 1.30 28.86 -0.29
CA ASP A 211 1.96 27.63 0.18
C ASP A 211 1.29 26.40 -0.44
N VAL A 212 -0.04 26.40 -0.54
CA VAL A 212 -0.79 25.34 -1.23
C VAL A 212 -0.40 25.27 -2.71
N TRP A 213 -0.30 26.41 -3.37
CA TRP A 213 0.07 26.47 -4.78
C TRP A 213 1.52 26.03 -5.03
N ARG A 214 2.45 26.49 -4.22
CA ARG A 214 3.88 26.12 -4.32
C ARG A 214 4.13 24.66 -4.01
N SER A 215 3.56 24.14 -2.91
CA SER A 215 3.70 22.73 -2.54
C SER A 215 2.92 21.83 -3.50
N GLY A 216 1.75 22.25 -3.96
CA GLY A 216 0.95 21.56 -4.96
C GLY A 216 1.68 21.33 -6.28
N LYS A 217 2.34 22.37 -6.82
CA LYS A 217 3.18 22.23 -8.02
C LYS A 217 4.28 21.20 -7.88
N ARG A 218 4.86 21.06 -6.68
CA ARG A 218 5.90 20.06 -6.40
C ARG A 218 5.32 18.66 -6.17
N ALA A 219 4.11 18.59 -5.62
CA ALA A 219 3.43 17.33 -5.35
C ALA A 219 2.68 16.77 -6.59
N VAL A 220 2.28 17.64 -7.55
CA VAL A 220 1.49 17.22 -8.72
C VAL A 220 2.19 16.14 -9.54
N LEU A 221 3.51 16.22 -9.66
CA LEU A 221 4.31 15.20 -10.34
C LEU A 221 4.26 13.84 -9.61
N ALA A 222 4.03 13.83 -8.31
CA ALA A 222 3.85 12.60 -7.56
C ALA A 222 2.55 11.86 -7.93
N PHE A 223 1.49 12.62 -8.20
CA PHE A 223 0.19 12.05 -8.60
C PHE A 223 0.18 11.49 -10.02
N GLY A 224 1.23 11.71 -10.81
CA GLY A 224 1.37 11.13 -12.14
C GLY A 224 1.40 9.60 -12.12
N VAL A 225 2.01 8.98 -11.12
CA VAL A 225 2.02 7.50 -11.00
C VAL A 225 0.62 6.92 -10.85
N PRO A 226 -0.19 7.29 -9.84
CA PRO A 226 -1.56 6.79 -9.74
C PRO A 226 -2.43 7.17 -10.94
N LEU A 227 -2.20 8.33 -11.54
CA LEU A 227 -2.93 8.75 -12.73
C LEU A 227 -2.63 7.84 -13.94
N ILE A 228 -1.37 7.49 -14.18
CA ILE A 228 -0.95 6.56 -15.24
C ILE A 228 -1.55 5.18 -15.00
N ILE A 229 -1.45 4.67 -13.76
CA ILE A 229 -1.90 3.33 -13.43
C ILE A 229 -3.43 3.24 -13.49
N VAL A 230 -4.12 4.05 -12.69
CA VAL A 230 -5.59 3.97 -12.59
C VAL A 230 -6.25 4.52 -13.85
N GLY A 231 -5.83 5.71 -14.29
CA GLY A 231 -6.40 6.34 -15.49
C GLY A 231 -6.17 5.50 -16.74
N GLY A 232 -4.94 5.00 -16.94
CA GLY A 232 -4.61 4.18 -18.11
C GLY A 232 -5.40 2.87 -18.18
N MET A 233 -5.62 2.19 -17.03
CA MET A 233 -6.41 0.97 -16.98
C MET A 233 -7.91 1.22 -17.10
N VAL A 234 -8.44 2.26 -16.46
CA VAL A 234 -9.88 2.59 -16.51
C VAL A 234 -10.30 3.04 -17.90
N LEU A 235 -9.44 3.77 -18.59
CA LEU A 235 -9.66 4.17 -19.98
C LEU A 235 -9.41 3.03 -20.99
N GLY A 236 -8.94 1.87 -20.52
CA GLY A 236 -8.63 0.72 -21.38
C GLY A 236 -7.40 0.91 -22.28
N ILE A 237 -6.54 1.89 -21.99
CA ILE A 237 -5.34 2.21 -22.76
C ILE A 237 -4.23 1.21 -22.43
N PHE A 238 -4.12 0.79 -21.17
CA PHE A 238 -3.06 -0.07 -20.67
C PHE A 238 -3.61 -1.30 -19.96
N THR A 239 -2.95 -2.43 -20.15
CA THR A 239 -3.06 -3.59 -19.27
C THR A 239 -2.37 -3.30 -17.91
N PRO A 240 -2.65 -4.05 -16.84
CA PRO A 240 -2.02 -3.84 -15.54
C PRO A 240 -0.49 -3.83 -15.57
N SER A 241 0.13 -4.73 -16.35
CA SER A 241 1.58 -4.82 -16.49
C SER A 241 2.16 -3.65 -17.28
N GLU A 242 1.51 -3.23 -18.35
CA GLU A 242 1.92 -2.04 -19.11
C GLU A 242 1.81 -0.78 -18.28
N ALA A 243 0.70 -0.59 -17.56
CA ALA A 243 0.53 0.54 -16.65
C ALA A 243 1.64 0.57 -15.58
N GLY A 244 2.02 -0.60 -15.05
CA GLY A 244 3.15 -0.73 -14.13
C GLY A 244 4.49 -0.35 -14.76
N ALA A 245 4.76 -0.81 -15.97
CA ALA A 245 5.99 -0.49 -16.69
C ALA A 245 6.10 1.02 -16.98
N PHE A 246 5.04 1.65 -17.48
CA PHE A 246 4.99 3.09 -17.68
C PHE A 246 5.14 3.88 -16.38
N ALA A 247 4.54 3.42 -15.29
CA ALA A 247 4.68 4.04 -13.98
C ALA A 247 6.13 3.96 -13.46
N VAL A 248 6.84 2.84 -13.68
CA VAL A 248 8.27 2.70 -13.34
C VAL A 248 9.12 3.69 -14.13
N VAL A 249 8.93 3.75 -15.45
CA VAL A 249 9.68 4.70 -16.31
C VAL A 249 9.42 6.14 -15.88
N TYR A 250 8.16 6.49 -15.63
CA TYR A 250 7.78 7.81 -15.15
C TYR A 250 8.41 8.12 -13.78
N ALA A 251 8.30 7.20 -12.81
CA ALA A 251 8.85 7.36 -11.47
C ALA A 251 10.37 7.53 -11.50
N PHE A 252 11.07 6.73 -12.32
CA PHE A 252 12.52 6.85 -12.52
C PHE A 252 12.89 8.22 -13.10
N PHE A 253 12.21 8.63 -14.19
CA PHE A 253 12.49 9.91 -14.84
C PHE A 253 12.29 11.10 -13.90
N ILE A 254 11.18 11.14 -13.18
CA ILE A 254 10.88 12.23 -12.22
C ILE A 254 11.89 12.24 -11.09
N SER A 255 12.23 11.07 -10.51
CA SER A 255 13.14 10.97 -9.37
C SER A 255 14.60 11.29 -9.74
N ALA A 256 15.05 10.86 -10.94
CA ALA A 256 16.42 11.05 -11.38
C ALA A 256 16.68 12.44 -11.98
N PHE A 257 15.79 12.90 -12.86
CA PHE A 257 16.05 14.11 -13.67
C PHE A 257 15.39 15.38 -13.12
N ILE A 258 14.15 15.27 -12.62
CA ILE A 258 13.41 16.44 -12.13
C ILE A 258 13.75 16.71 -10.67
N PHE A 259 13.66 15.70 -9.82
CA PHE A 259 13.95 15.87 -8.40
C PHE A 259 15.43 15.74 -8.06
N LYS A 260 16.22 15.07 -8.92
CA LYS A 260 17.66 14.89 -8.76
C LYS A 260 18.04 14.34 -7.39
N SER A 261 17.18 13.54 -6.80
CA SER A 261 17.33 12.98 -5.45
C SER A 261 17.63 11.48 -5.45
N LEU A 262 17.51 10.82 -6.62
CA LEU A 262 17.81 9.40 -6.77
C LEU A 262 19.31 9.20 -6.89
N THR A 263 19.92 8.57 -5.88
CA THR A 263 21.31 8.14 -5.91
C THR A 263 21.45 6.76 -6.52
N VAL A 264 22.62 6.41 -7.08
CA VAL A 264 22.90 5.08 -7.63
C VAL A 264 22.69 3.99 -6.57
N SER A 265 23.16 4.24 -5.34
CA SER A 265 22.95 3.32 -4.20
C SER A 265 21.47 3.20 -3.84
N GLY A 266 20.72 4.31 -3.90
CA GLY A 266 19.27 4.30 -3.69
C GLY A 266 18.54 3.49 -4.77
N LEU A 267 18.90 3.67 -6.03
CA LEU A 267 18.36 2.88 -7.15
C LEU A 267 18.63 1.38 -6.97
N TYR A 268 19.86 1.00 -6.68
CA TYR A 268 20.23 -0.39 -6.44
C TYR A 268 19.42 -1.01 -5.30
N ARG A 269 19.28 -0.30 -4.17
CA ARG A 269 18.50 -0.77 -3.01
C ARG A 269 17.02 -0.96 -3.36
N VAL A 270 16.42 -0.03 -4.11
CA VAL A 270 15.02 -0.14 -4.53
C VAL A 270 14.83 -1.33 -5.47
N LEU A 271 15.73 -1.53 -6.42
CA LEU A 271 15.68 -2.68 -7.33
C LEU A 271 15.77 -3.99 -6.56
N VAL A 272 16.76 -4.13 -5.67
CA VAL A 272 16.93 -5.35 -4.86
C VAL A 272 15.69 -5.61 -4.00
N ASN A 273 15.18 -4.61 -3.27
CA ASN A 273 14.00 -4.77 -2.42
C ASN A 273 12.75 -5.14 -3.23
N SER A 274 12.58 -4.59 -4.43
CA SER A 274 11.45 -4.93 -5.29
C SER A 274 11.55 -6.34 -5.86
N CYS A 275 12.77 -6.82 -6.16
CA CYS A 275 13.01 -8.20 -6.57
C CYS A 275 12.82 -9.18 -5.41
N LEU A 276 13.30 -8.85 -4.21
CA LEU A 276 13.15 -9.68 -3.02
C LEU A 276 11.69 -9.87 -2.60
N LEU A 277 10.83 -8.89 -2.89
CA LEU A 277 9.40 -9.02 -2.64
C LEU A 277 8.76 -10.13 -3.49
N TYR A 278 9.32 -10.42 -4.66
CA TYR A 278 8.84 -11.47 -5.56
C TYR A 278 9.50 -12.84 -5.29
N THR A 279 10.61 -12.84 -4.58
CA THR A 279 11.30 -14.06 -4.15
C THR A 279 10.99 -14.32 -2.68
N SER A 280 10.86 -15.61 -2.30
CA SER A 280 10.70 -15.96 -0.88
C SER A 280 11.95 -15.54 -0.12
N PRO A 281 11.86 -14.71 0.92
CA PRO A 281 13.04 -14.30 1.68
C PRO A 281 13.72 -15.51 2.29
N SER A 282 15.03 -15.62 2.09
CA SER A 282 15.85 -16.65 2.73
C SER A 282 15.94 -16.36 4.24
N PRO A 283 16.02 -17.38 5.11
CA PRO A 283 16.31 -17.17 6.54
C PRO A 283 17.57 -16.33 6.81
N ARG A 284 18.48 -16.25 5.85
CA ARG A 284 19.71 -15.44 5.94
C ARG A 284 19.45 -13.93 5.76
N ASP A 285 18.35 -13.55 5.13
CA ASP A 285 18.00 -12.14 4.88
C ASP A 285 17.47 -11.43 6.13
N PHE A 286 17.24 -12.16 7.22
CA PHE A 286 16.79 -11.63 8.52
C PHE A 286 17.93 -11.49 9.55
N THR A 287 19.16 -11.78 9.18
CA THR A 287 20.32 -11.79 10.10
C THR A 287 21.33 -10.64 9.88
N GLU A 288 21.03 -9.68 8.98
CA GLU A 288 21.85 -8.48 8.78
C GLU A 288 21.16 -7.21 9.28
#